data_129ce242076c6ccb2484475fe434bdba
#
_entry.id   129ce242076c6ccb2484475fe434bdba
#
_cell.length_a   1.000
_cell.length_b   1.000
_cell.length_c   1.000
_cell.angle_alpha   90.00
_cell.angle_beta   90.00
_cell.angle_gamma   90.00
#
_symmetry.space_group_name_H-M   'P 1'
#
loop_
_entity.id
_entity.type
_entity.pdbx_description
1 polymer ?
#
loop_
_entity_poly.entity_id
_entity_poly.type
_entity_poly.pdbx_seq_one_letter_code
_entity_poly.pdbx_strand_id
1 'polypeptide(L)'
;MAKVLVVEDNPANMKLTSVLLRGAGHLVLSAVDAETGLRLAHDEQPDLILMDIQLPDMDGLAATAILKQDPGTEAIPIIALSALAMQADKERSQAAGCDAYIVKPLRYKELYTVMNRLLPKPPPPTSQTTPPGRPT
;
A
#
# COMPACT_ATOMS: atom_id res chain seq x y z
N MET A 1 -10.69 -0.49 9.28
CA MET A 1 -10.07 -1.65 8.59
C MET A 1 -9.95 -1.35 7.11
N ALA A 2 -8.78 -1.57 6.56
CA ALA A 2 -8.53 -1.33 5.14
C ALA A 2 -8.24 -2.63 4.42
N LYS A 3 -8.49 -2.64 3.10
CA LYS A 3 -8.09 -3.74 2.22
C LYS A 3 -6.76 -3.35 1.60
N VAL A 4 -5.69 -4.10 1.90
CA VAL A 4 -4.34 -3.78 1.47
C VAL A 4 -3.83 -4.86 0.52
N LEU A 5 -3.41 -4.44 -0.66
CA LEU A 5 -2.76 -5.34 -1.62
C LEU A 5 -1.26 -5.29 -1.40
N VAL A 6 -0.65 -6.45 -1.21
CA VAL A 6 0.81 -6.57 -1.06
C VAL A 6 1.34 -7.31 -2.29
N VAL A 7 2.23 -6.65 -3.03
CA VAL A 7 2.88 -7.24 -4.20
C VAL A 7 4.33 -7.49 -3.82
N GLU A 8 4.67 -8.76 -3.58
CA GLU A 8 5.95 -9.18 -3.02
C GLU A 8 6.22 -10.63 -3.39
N ASP A 9 7.34 -10.89 -4.06
CA ASP A 9 7.68 -12.26 -4.49
C ASP A 9 8.41 -13.09 -3.44
N ASN A 10 9.03 -12.45 -2.45
CA ASN A 10 9.76 -13.17 -1.41
C ASN A 10 8.80 -13.67 -0.34
N PRO A 11 8.72 -15.02 -0.11
CA PRO A 11 7.74 -15.54 0.84
C PRO A 11 7.93 -15.07 2.26
N ALA A 12 9.17 -14.88 2.71
CA ALA A 12 9.43 -14.41 4.08
C ALA A 12 8.97 -12.97 4.26
N ASN A 13 9.24 -12.11 3.27
CA ASN A 13 8.79 -10.72 3.32
C ASN A 13 7.28 -10.63 3.23
N MET A 14 6.65 -11.45 2.38
CA MET A 14 5.20 -11.50 2.27
C MET A 14 4.57 -11.89 3.60
N LYS A 15 5.15 -12.91 4.26
CA LYS A 15 4.62 -13.37 5.54
C LYS A 15 4.74 -12.29 6.60
N LEU A 16 5.90 -11.65 6.71
CA LEU A 16 6.11 -10.57 7.69
C LEU A 16 5.11 -9.44 7.47
N THR A 17 5.02 -8.99 6.24
CA THR A 17 4.11 -7.88 5.88
C THR A 17 2.67 -8.25 6.21
N SER A 18 2.25 -9.46 5.85
CA SER A 18 0.88 -9.91 6.09
C SER A 18 0.57 -10.00 7.58
N VAL A 19 1.51 -10.48 8.39
CA VAL A 19 1.32 -10.56 9.84
C VAL A 19 1.15 -9.17 10.43
N LEU A 20 1.98 -8.21 10.01
CA LEU A 20 1.87 -6.84 10.51
C LEU A 20 0.53 -6.21 10.14
N LEU A 21 0.10 -6.41 8.90
CA LEU A 21 -1.16 -5.81 8.43
C LEU A 21 -2.38 -6.44 9.13
N ARG A 22 -2.40 -7.76 9.24
CA ARG A 22 -3.50 -8.45 9.91
C ARG A 22 -3.54 -8.12 11.38
N GLY A 23 -2.37 -7.97 12.00
CA GLY A 23 -2.28 -7.56 13.40
C GLY A 23 -2.86 -6.18 13.65
N ALA A 24 -2.86 -5.32 12.63
CA ALA A 24 -3.47 -3.99 12.71
C ALA A 24 -4.94 -3.98 12.28
N GLY A 25 -5.51 -5.15 11.96
CA GLY A 25 -6.92 -5.27 11.62
C GLY A 25 -7.24 -5.08 10.15
N HIS A 26 -6.24 -5.13 9.27
CA HIS A 26 -6.47 -4.96 7.84
C HIS A 26 -6.68 -6.30 7.13
N LEU A 27 -7.42 -6.27 6.02
CA LEU A 27 -7.51 -7.39 5.10
C LEU A 27 -6.30 -7.35 4.16
N VAL A 28 -5.74 -8.52 3.85
CA VAL A 28 -4.56 -8.61 3.01
C VAL A 28 -4.88 -9.37 1.73
N LEU A 29 -4.60 -8.74 0.59
CA LEU A 29 -4.57 -9.39 -0.72
C LEU A 29 -3.10 -9.59 -1.07
N SER A 30 -2.74 -10.75 -1.57
CA SER A 30 -1.35 -11.10 -1.86
C SER A 30 -1.14 -11.34 -3.34
N ALA A 31 -0.09 -10.76 -3.89
CA ALA A 31 0.36 -11.02 -5.25
C ALA A 31 1.86 -11.26 -5.24
N VAL A 32 2.32 -12.29 -5.96
CA VAL A 32 3.74 -12.65 -5.97
C VAL A 32 4.48 -12.08 -7.17
N ASP A 33 3.78 -11.42 -8.07
CA ASP A 33 4.36 -10.78 -9.25
C ASP A 33 3.55 -9.54 -9.61
N ALA A 34 4.10 -8.74 -10.54
CA ALA A 34 3.47 -7.48 -10.92
C ALA A 34 2.16 -7.72 -11.70
N GLU A 35 2.13 -8.71 -12.57
CA GLU A 35 0.94 -8.98 -13.37
C GLU A 35 -0.26 -9.29 -12.47
N THR A 36 -0.09 -10.18 -11.50
CA THR A 36 -1.14 -10.51 -10.55
C THR A 36 -1.53 -9.28 -9.73
N GLY A 37 -0.52 -8.48 -9.32
CA GLY A 37 -0.77 -7.26 -8.56
C GLY A 37 -1.61 -6.25 -9.35
N LEU A 38 -1.29 -6.05 -10.62
CA LEU A 38 -2.06 -5.14 -11.47
C LEU A 38 -3.51 -5.59 -11.61
N ARG A 39 -3.71 -6.89 -11.82
CA ARG A 39 -5.06 -7.45 -11.96
C ARG A 39 -5.86 -7.27 -10.67
N LEU A 40 -5.26 -7.62 -9.54
CA LEU A 40 -5.95 -7.50 -8.24
C LEU A 40 -6.25 -6.04 -7.90
N ALA A 41 -5.35 -5.12 -8.22
CA ALA A 41 -5.60 -3.71 -7.98
C ALA A 41 -6.83 -3.23 -8.75
N HIS A 42 -6.95 -3.65 -10.00
CA HIS A 42 -8.08 -3.28 -10.83
C HIS A 42 -9.38 -3.94 -10.35
N ASP A 43 -9.32 -5.26 -10.09
CA ASP A 43 -10.53 -6.03 -9.79
C ASP A 43 -11.03 -5.83 -8.37
N GLU A 44 -10.13 -5.74 -7.40
CA GLU A 44 -10.48 -5.70 -5.98
C GLU A 44 -10.53 -4.30 -5.40
N GLN A 45 -9.99 -3.31 -6.09
CA GLN A 45 -9.99 -1.92 -5.64
C GLN A 45 -9.53 -1.77 -4.19
N PRO A 46 -8.27 -2.16 -3.88
CA PRO A 46 -7.79 -2.05 -2.51
C PRO A 46 -7.69 -0.59 -2.08
N ASP A 47 -7.64 -0.38 -0.78
CA ASP A 47 -7.51 0.95 -0.20
C ASP A 47 -6.07 1.43 -0.22
N LEU A 48 -5.11 0.51 -0.31
CA LEU A 48 -3.69 0.80 -0.29
C LEU A 48 -2.93 -0.33 -0.97
N ILE A 49 -1.82 0.00 -1.62
CA ILE A 49 -0.94 -1.01 -2.24
C ILE A 49 0.46 -0.86 -1.67
N LEU A 50 1.04 -1.98 -1.22
CA LEU A 50 2.46 -2.07 -0.89
C LEU A 50 3.14 -2.76 -2.07
N MET A 51 4.02 -2.04 -2.77
CA MET A 51 4.62 -2.49 -4.02
C MET A 51 6.12 -2.67 -3.88
N ASP A 52 6.58 -3.92 -3.94
CA ASP A 52 8.01 -4.18 -3.98
C ASP A 52 8.56 -3.66 -5.31
N ILE A 53 9.68 -2.94 -5.25
CA ILE A 53 10.32 -2.44 -6.46
C ILE A 53 10.91 -3.58 -7.27
N GLN A 54 11.48 -4.60 -6.62
CA GLN A 54 12.13 -5.71 -7.30
C GLN A 54 11.21 -6.91 -7.41
N LEU A 55 10.52 -7.03 -8.53
CA LEU A 55 9.61 -8.14 -8.80
C LEU A 55 10.18 -8.98 -9.94
N PRO A 56 9.76 -10.28 -10.05
CA PRO A 56 10.37 -11.19 -11.03
C PRO A 56 10.01 -10.88 -12.48
N ASP A 57 8.82 -10.33 -12.71
CA ASP A 57 8.32 -10.13 -14.08
C ASP A 57 8.42 -8.71 -14.56
N MET A 58 8.51 -7.74 -13.63
CA MET A 58 8.51 -6.32 -14.00
C MET A 58 9.03 -5.50 -12.83
N ASP A 59 9.69 -4.38 -13.11
CA ASP A 59 10.04 -3.41 -12.08
C ASP A 59 8.76 -2.89 -11.41
N GLY A 60 8.71 -2.93 -10.07
CA GLY A 60 7.55 -2.44 -9.34
C GLY A 60 7.22 -0.99 -9.60
N LEU A 61 8.21 -0.18 -9.95
CA LEU A 61 7.96 1.22 -10.33
C LEU A 61 7.29 1.33 -11.69
N ALA A 62 7.61 0.42 -12.62
CA ALA A 62 6.90 0.36 -13.89
C ALA A 62 5.44 -0.04 -13.67
N ALA A 63 5.20 -1.00 -12.78
CA ALA A 63 3.83 -1.39 -12.43
C ALA A 63 3.07 -0.22 -11.77
N THR A 64 3.76 0.53 -10.90
CA THR A 64 3.17 1.72 -10.28
C THR A 64 2.75 2.75 -11.32
N ALA A 65 3.61 2.99 -12.30
CA ALA A 65 3.30 3.95 -13.36
C ALA A 65 2.04 3.51 -14.15
N ILE A 66 1.92 2.21 -14.42
CA ILE A 66 0.73 1.68 -15.08
C ILE A 66 -0.52 1.96 -14.25
N LEU A 67 -0.46 1.70 -12.94
CA LEU A 67 -1.61 1.92 -12.05
C LEU A 67 -1.97 3.41 -11.98
N LYS A 68 -0.98 4.28 -11.96
CA LYS A 68 -1.22 5.72 -11.83
C LYS A 68 -1.72 6.36 -13.13
N GLN A 69 -1.56 5.68 -14.26
CA GLN A 69 -2.08 6.13 -15.54
C GLN A 69 -3.48 5.58 -15.86
N ASP A 70 -3.95 4.63 -15.08
CA ASP A 70 -5.27 4.02 -15.27
C ASP A 70 -6.29 4.74 -14.39
N PRO A 71 -7.33 5.36 -14.96
CA PRO A 71 -8.35 6.04 -14.15
C PRO A 71 -9.00 5.16 -13.10
N GLY A 72 -9.04 3.85 -13.32
CA GLY A 72 -9.62 2.90 -12.36
C GLY A 72 -8.78 2.66 -11.13
N THR A 73 -7.48 2.98 -11.16
CA THR A 73 -6.56 2.69 -10.07
C THR A 73 -5.70 3.88 -9.65
N GLU A 74 -5.76 4.99 -10.38
CA GLU A 74 -4.85 6.12 -10.14
C GLU A 74 -4.97 6.73 -8.74
N ALA A 75 -6.14 6.63 -8.14
CA ALA A 75 -6.39 7.23 -6.82
C ALA A 75 -5.92 6.35 -5.66
N ILE A 76 -5.54 5.09 -5.92
CA ILE A 76 -5.14 4.17 -4.86
C ILE A 76 -3.73 4.55 -4.40
N PRO A 77 -3.52 4.83 -3.09
CA PRO A 77 -2.17 5.14 -2.59
C PRO A 77 -1.25 3.94 -2.73
N ILE A 78 0.00 4.20 -3.12
CA ILE A 78 1.01 3.16 -3.31
C ILE A 78 2.25 3.49 -2.50
N ILE A 79 2.68 2.54 -1.67
CA ILE A 79 3.93 2.63 -0.93
C ILE A 79 4.95 1.72 -1.62
N ALA A 80 6.06 2.29 -2.08
CA ALA A 80 7.15 1.52 -2.66
C ALA A 80 7.99 0.90 -1.55
N LEU A 81 8.34 -0.37 -1.71
CA LEU A 81 9.20 -1.10 -0.77
C LEU A 81 10.51 -1.43 -1.47
N SER A 82 11.63 -1.06 -0.86
CA SER A 82 12.94 -1.29 -1.46
C SER A 82 13.91 -1.88 -0.45
N ALA A 83 14.76 -2.80 -0.91
CA ALA A 83 15.85 -3.32 -0.08
C ALA A 83 17.02 -2.34 0.01
N LEU A 84 17.04 -1.30 -0.83
CA LEU A 84 18.14 -0.37 -0.93
C LEU A 84 17.69 1.04 -0.54
N ALA A 85 18.47 1.68 0.35
CA ALA A 85 18.18 3.05 0.80
C ALA A 85 18.92 4.05 -0.09
N MET A 86 18.67 4.00 -1.41
CA MET A 86 19.35 4.86 -2.36
C MET A 86 18.47 6.03 -2.76
N GLN A 87 19.08 7.21 -2.81
CA GLN A 87 18.37 8.43 -3.19
C GLN A 87 17.80 8.32 -4.61
N ALA A 88 18.53 7.67 -5.52
CA ALA A 88 18.05 7.48 -6.89
C ALA A 88 16.77 6.64 -6.94
N ASP A 89 16.68 5.60 -6.12
CA ASP A 89 15.47 4.77 -6.06
C ASP A 89 14.29 5.55 -5.47
N LYS A 90 14.56 6.37 -4.46
CA LYS A 90 13.53 7.22 -3.87
C LYS A 90 12.99 8.21 -4.90
N GLU A 91 13.89 8.84 -5.66
CA GLU A 91 13.48 9.78 -6.71
C GLU A 91 12.70 9.09 -7.81
N ARG A 92 13.14 7.89 -8.22
CA ARG A 92 12.43 7.11 -9.21
C ARG A 92 11.04 6.73 -8.74
N SER A 93 10.89 6.38 -7.46
CA SER A 93 9.58 6.04 -6.91
C SER A 93 8.64 7.23 -6.93
N GLN A 94 9.14 8.41 -6.61
CA GLN A 94 8.34 9.62 -6.66
C GLN A 94 7.93 9.94 -8.10
N ALA A 95 8.85 9.79 -9.05
CA ALA A 95 8.58 10.03 -10.46
C ALA A 95 7.54 9.05 -11.02
N ALA A 96 7.51 7.82 -10.52
CA ALA A 96 6.53 6.82 -10.94
C ALA A 96 5.15 7.06 -10.34
N GLY A 97 5.04 7.92 -9.33
CA GLY A 97 3.76 8.24 -8.70
C GLY A 97 3.52 7.57 -7.37
N CYS A 98 4.55 6.97 -6.75
CA CYS A 98 4.41 6.41 -5.42
C CYS A 98 4.13 7.51 -4.40
N ASP A 99 3.26 7.21 -3.45
CA ASP A 99 2.86 8.16 -2.42
C ASP A 99 3.80 8.12 -1.21
N ALA A 100 4.56 7.03 -1.06
CA ALA A 100 5.56 6.90 -0.01
C ALA A 100 6.60 5.86 -0.42
N TYR A 101 7.69 5.80 0.34
CA TYR A 101 8.83 4.93 0.07
C TYR A 101 9.33 4.40 1.41
N ILE A 102 9.42 3.08 1.56
CA ILE A 102 9.91 2.44 2.78
C ILE A 102 11.04 1.49 2.42
N VAL A 103 12.13 1.54 3.19
CA VAL A 103 13.27 0.64 3.02
C VAL A 103 13.06 -0.59 3.89
N LYS A 104 13.23 -1.77 3.31
CA LYS A 104 13.15 -3.03 4.05
C LYS A 104 14.36 -3.19 4.97
N PRO A 105 14.24 -3.92 6.08
CA PRO A 105 13.07 -4.67 6.51
C PRO A 105 11.99 -3.75 7.08
N LEU A 106 10.74 -4.15 6.92
CA LEU A 106 9.62 -3.35 7.41
C LEU A 106 9.61 -3.30 8.93
N ARG A 107 9.46 -2.10 9.46
CA ARG A 107 9.29 -1.86 10.89
C ARG A 107 7.84 -1.45 11.11
N TYR A 108 7.20 -2.08 12.08
CA TYR A 108 5.75 -1.89 12.23
C TYR A 108 5.38 -0.43 12.51
N LYS A 109 6.17 0.29 13.30
CA LYS A 109 5.87 1.69 13.61
C LYS A 109 5.93 2.58 12.37
N GLU A 110 6.97 2.39 11.56
CA GLU A 110 7.11 3.15 10.33
C GLU A 110 5.99 2.83 9.36
N LEU A 111 5.69 1.54 9.19
CA LEU A 111 4.64 1.11 8.29
C LEU A 111 3.29 1.69 8.70
N TYR A 112 2.94 1.59 9.99
CA TYR A 112 1.66 2.09 10.48
C TYR A 112 1.56 3.61 10.36
N THR A 113 2.66 4.32 10.64
CA THR A 113 2.68 5.78 10.51
C THR A 113 2.41 6.21 9.08
N VAL A 114 3.09 5.59 8.12
CA VAL A 114 2.92 5.91 6.70
C VAL A 114 1.53 5.53 6.22
N MET A 115 1.05 4.35 6.60
CA MET A 115 -0.28 3.91 6.21
C MET A 115 -1.37 4.84 6.75
N ASN A 116 -1.27 5.21 8.02
CA ASN A 116 -2.27 6.10 8.63
C ASN A 116 -2.31 7.47 7.96
N ARG A 117 -1.17 7.92 7.43
CA ARG A 117 -1.12 9.18 6.70
C ARG A 117 -1.81 9.08 5.35
N LEU A 118 -1.71 7.92 4.68
CA LEU A 118 -2.22 7.72 3.33
C LEU A 118 -3.65 7.20 3.28
N LEU A 119 -4.06 6.45 4.29
CA LEU A 119 -5.41 5.90 4.31
C LEU A 119 -6.43 6.97 4.68
N PRO A 120 -7.65 6.88 4.15
CA PRO A 120 -8.71 7.79 4.57
C PRO A 120 -8.95 7.65 6.06
N LYS A 121 -9.09 8.79 6.73
CA LYS A 121 -9.38 8.78 8.16
C LYS A 121 -10.80 8.30 8.39
N PRO A 122 -11.01 7.39 9.35
CA PRO A 122 -12.38 7.02 9.71
C PRO A 122 -13.11 8.24 10.27
N PRO A 123 -14.43 8.32 10.08
CA PRO A 123 -15.17 9.40 10.68
C PRO A 123 -15.00 9.38 12.20
N PRO A 124 -14.94 10.55 12.86
CA PRO A 124 -14.88 10.58 14.30
C PRO A 124 -16.07 9.84 14.92
N PRO A 125 -15.89 9.14 16.04
CA PRO A 125 -17.00 8.43 16.65
C PRO A 125 -18.20 9.33 16.96
N THR A 126 -17.94 10.56 17.38
CA THR A 126 -19.02 11.50 17.68
C THR A 126 -19.81 11.90 16.46
N SER A 127 -19.19 11.92 15.29
CA SER A 127 -19.92 12.26 14.08
C SER A 127 -20.86 11.15 13.65
N GLN A 128 -20.64 9.97 14.12
CA GLN A 128 -21.49 8.83 13.80
C GLN A 128 -22.71 8.76 14.70
N THR A 129 -22.52 9.23 15.92
CA THR A 129 -23.56 9.10 16.91
C THR A 129 -24.34 10.34 17.13
N THR A 130 -23.97 11.37 16.83
CA THR A 130 -24.50 12.59 17.16
C THR A 130 -25.76 12.75 17.28
N PRO A 131 -25.72 12.14 17.89
CA PRO A 131 -26.38 12.23 18.15
C PRO A 131 -26.87 12.80 18.63
N PRO A 132 -27.27 12.53 18.49
CA PRO A 132 -27.63 13.30 18.77
C PRO A 132 -27.58 13.74 19.76
N GLY A 133 -27.56 13.69 20.03
CA GLY A 133 -27.41 14.15 20.78
C GLY A 133 -26.59 14.77 21.17
N ARG A 134 -26.36 14.85 21.03
CA ARG A 134 -25.52 15.54 21.12
C ARG A 134 -25.42 16.13 20.18
N PRO A 135 -25.73 16.63 19.85
CA PRO A 135 -25.67 16.93 18.77
C PRO A 135 -24.88 17.34 18.60
N THR A 136 -24.66 17.20 18.69
CA THR A 136 -24.00 17.35 18.72
C THR A 136 -23.73 17.71 18.55
#